data_923fbb68d2fc320a097f236a98b4ea96
#
_entry.id   923fbb68d2fc320a097f236a98b4ea96
#
_cell.length_a   1.000
_cell.length_b   1.000
_cell.length_c   1.000
_cell.angle_alpha   90.00
_cell.angle_beta   90.00
_cell.angle_gamma   90.00
#
_symmetry.space_group_name_H-M   'P 1'
#
loop_
_entity.id
_entity.type
_entity.pdbx_description
1 polymer ?
#
loop_
_entity_poly.entity_id
_entity_poly.type
_entity_poly.pdbx_seq_one_letter_code
_entity_poly.pdbx_strand_id
1 'polypeptide(L)'
;MKMLLVLLALTPALSTLATAAANPPDTLAVAPASARWELEGNAKPAVYRGKQCLQLDGGAALLKDFELTDGVIDVDVATPATRGFFGIQFRLDGEGANGEVVYLRQHKSGLPDAMQYTPILSTGLNWQLYSGPGFTGKVDIPRDAWFHLRLVVAGAQARLYVKNMNQPALVMSDLKSGLRKGQLALYVLTGATCFANFTVRTTPDAAWERQLPPMPAGTLTNWALSPAFDALARPAEQALSAAEIDAMPWQSVVAEAPGIVPINRYRESPHPRVTFANDFAKRLDPQPGMKVVYARTSIDAQRDQVRKLSIGYSDDVSVFLNGQILYRGRSAQNFRDPAFLGIVDAENDAVYLPLKKGSNELVLAVSELGGGWGFICRLAE
;
A
#
# COMPACT_ATOMS: atom_id res chain seq x y z
N MET A 1 49.71 -27.08 -77.32
CA MET A 1 50.17 -26.64 -75.98
C MET A 1 49.08 -25.78 -75.42
N LYS A 2 48.17 -26.32 -74.58
CA LYS A 2 47.09 -25.61 -73.96
C LYS A 2 47.45 -25.27 -72.54
N MET A 3 47.50 -23.99 -72.21
CA MET A 3 47.78 -23.45 -70.90
C MET A 3 46.49 -23.44 -70.11
N LEU A 4 46.45 -24.10 -68.96
CA LEU A 4 45.34 -24.21 -68.03
C LEU A 4 45.48 -23.09 -67.00
N LEU A 5 44.56 -22.12 -66.99
CA LEU A 5 44.48 -21.07 -65.97
C LEU A 5 43.67 -21.60 -64.76
N VAL A 6 44.29 -21.67 -63.61
CA VAL A 6 43.63 -21.99 -62.32
C VAL A 6 43.21 -20.67 -61.67
N LEU A 7 41.91 -20.41 -61.57
CA LEU A 7 41.35 -19.31 -60.76
C LEU A 7 41.24 -19.76 -59.30
N LEU A 8 41.98 -19.14 -58.43
CA LEU A 8 41.75 -19.24 -56.96
C LEU A 8 40.63 -18.28 -56.58
N ALA A 9 39.54 -18.82 -56.11
CA ALA A 9 38.46 -18.04 -55.48
C ALA A 9 38.79 -17.78 -53.99
N LEU A 10 39.05 -16.51 -53.63
CA LEU A 10 39.12 -16.08 -52.24
C LEU A 10 37.69 -15.84 -51.75
N THR A 11 37.22 -16.64 -50.79
CA THR A 11 36.00 -16.38 -50.04
C THR A 11 36.33 -15.47 -48.82
N PRO A 12 35.68 -14.30 -48.67
CA PRO A 12 35.88 -13.50 -47.46
C PRO A 12 35.08 -14.14 -46.29
N ALA A 13 35.80 -14.50 -45.23
CA ALA A 13 35.17 -14.88 -43.97
C ALA A 13 34.52 -13.64 -43.34
N LEU A 14 33.20 -13.57 -43.31
CA LEU A 14 32.47 -12.60 -42.49
C LEU A 14 32.62 -13.00 -41.03
N SER A 15 33.49 -12.27 -40.30
CA SER A 15 33.53 -12.32 -38.85
C SER A 15 32.29 -11.53 -38.31
N THR A 16 31.26 -12.22 -37.85
CA THR A 16 30.21 -11.63 -37.07
C THR A 16 30.75 -11.24 -35.71
N LEU A 17 31.08 -9.95 -35.54
CA LEU A 17 31.27 -9.35 -34.24
C LEU A 17 29.91 -9.39 -33.52
N ALA A 18 29.79 -10.28 -32.55
CA ALA A 18 28.71 -10.21 -31.57
C ALA A 18 28.91 -8.91 -30.77
N THR A 19 28.14 -7.89 -31.13
CA THR A 19 27.99 -6.68 -30.28
C THR A 19 27.38 -7.13 -28.96
N ALA A 20 28.18 -7.17 -27.90
CA ALA A 20 27.68 -7.21 -26.55
C ALA A 20 26.68 -6.03 -26.42
N ALA A 21 25.41 -6.34 -26.11
CA ALA A 21 24.41 -5.30 -25.89
C ALA A 21 24.96 -4.42 -24.76
N ALA A 22 25.31 -3.17 -25.08
CA ALA A 22 25.70 -2.19 -24.11
C ALA A 22 24.53 -2.04 -23.11
N ASN A 23 24.81 -2.14 -21.82
CA ASN A 23 23.83 -1.79 -20.80
C ASN A 23 23.33 -0.37 -21.09
N PRO A 24 22.01 -0.12 -21.00
CA PRO A 24 21.50 1.24 -21.16
C PRO A 24 22.27 2.19 -20.23
N PRO A 25 22.61 3.41 -20.68
CA PRO A 25 23.60 4.26 -20.04
C PRO A 25 23.31 4.67 -18.59
N ASP A 26 22.10 4.40 -18.04
CA ASP A 26 21.66 4.87 -16.72
C ASP A 26 21.29 3.74 -15.76
N THR A 27 21.88 2.54 -15.91
CA THR A 27 21.61 1.43 -14.99
C THR A 27 22.59 1.41 -13.84
N LEU A 28 22.09 1.56 -12.62
CA LEU A 28 22.83 1.40 -11.38
C LEU A 28 22.69 -0.06 -10.87
N ALA A 29 23.78 -0.80 -10.81
CA ALA A 29 23.85 -2.09 -10.13
C ALA A 29 24.46 -1.93 -8.74
N VAL A 30 23.85 -2.52 -7.71
CA VAL A 30 24.31 -2.40 -6.32
C VAL A 30 24.55 -3.78 -5.74
N ALA A 31 25.82 -4.07 -5.45
CA ALA A 31 26.20 -5.36 -4.83
C ALA A 31 25.64 -5.49 -3.41
N PRO A 32 25.36 -6.71 -2.92
CA PRO A 32 24.83 -6.93 -1.57
C PRO A 32 25.68 -6.36 -0.43
N ALA A 33 27.02 -6.37 -0.59
CA ALA A 33 27.95 -5.82 0.41
C ALA A 33 28.35 -4.36 0.14
N SER A 34 27.63 -3.66 -0.72
CA SER A 34 27.94 -2.26 -1.06
C SER A 34 27.71 -1.32 0.13
N ALA A 35 28.66 -0.39 0.35
CA ALA A 35 28.50 0.68 1.33
C ALA A 35 27.34 1.67 0.98
N ARG A 36 26.75 1.55 -0.19
CA ARG A 36 25.54 2.30 -0.57
C ARG A 36 24.27 1.84 0.13
N TRP A 37 24.28 0.66 0.73
CA TRP A 37 23.17 0.24 1.58
C TRP A 37 23.33 0.81 2.99
N GLU A 38 22.30 1.50 3.47
CA GLU A 38 22.09 1.76 4.88
C GLU A 38 21.17 0.66 5.41
N LEU A 39 21.67 -0.09 6.39
CA LEU A 39 21.05 -1.31 6.87
C LEU A 39 20.35 -1.08 8.20
N GLU A 40 19.08 -1.46 8.28
CA GLU A 40 18.27 -1.41 9.49
C GLU A 40 17.82 -2.82 9.90
N GLY A 41 17.70 -3.03 11.22
CA GLY A 41 17.25 -4.32 11.77
C GLY A 41 18.25 -5.45 11.51
N ASN A 42 17.75 -6.64 11.19
CA ASN A 42 18.60 -7.82 10.93
C ASN A 42 18.96 -7.91 9.44
N ALA A 43 19.71 -6.93 8.94
CA ALA A 43 20.16 -6.90 7.56
C ALA A 43 21.68 -7.16 7.47
N LYS A 44 22.14 -8.04 6.56
CA LYS A 44 23.55 -8.37 6.37
C LYS A 44 23.81 -8.99 5.00
N PRO A 45 25.04 -8.83 4.45
CA PRO A 45 25.50 -9.65 3.33
C PRO A 45 25.55 -11.13 3.72
N ALA A 46 25.14 -12.00 2.81
CA ALA A 46 25.09 -13.45 3.01
C ALA A 46 25.30 -14.21 1.68
N VAL A 47 25.41 -15.52 1.77
CA VAL A 47 25.35 -16.42 0.62
C VAL A 47 24.16 -17.35 0.80
N TYR A 48 23.29 -17.39 -0.18
CA TYR A 48 22.14 -18.28 -0.17
C TYR A 48 21.99 -18.97 -1.52
N ARG A 49 21.88 -20.30 -1.52
CA ARG A 49 21.76 -21.14 -2.74
C ARG A 49 22.70 -20.70 -3.87
N GLY A 50 23.98 -20.56 -3.52
CA GLY A 50 25.06 -20.26 -4.47
C GLY A 50 25.15 -18.82 -4.96
N LYS A 51 24.28 -17.90 -4.51
CA LYS A 51 24.36 -16.48 -4.84
C LYS A 51 24.72 -15.63 -3.61
N GLN A 52 25.60 -14.65 -3.81
CA GLN A 52 25.76 -13.56 -2.85
C GLN A 52 24.47 -12.74 -2.81
N CYS A 53 23.98 -12.43 -1.62
CA CYS A 53 22.75 -11.70 -1.42
C CYS A 53 22.84 -10.76 -0.21
N LEU A 54 21.92 -9.81 -0.15
CA LEU A 54 21.60 -9.06 1.03
C LEU A 54 20.45 -9.79 1.72
N GLN A 55 20.71 -10.38 2.89
CA GLN A 55 19.71 -11.06 3.70
C GLN A 55 19.12 -10.10 4.72
N LEU A 56 17.79 -10.02 4.76
CA LEU A 56 17.03 -9.30 5.76
C LEU A 56 16.10 -10.29 6.50
N ASP A 57 15.94 -10.08 7.80
CA ASP A 57 14.96 -10.78 8.63
C ASP A 57 14.36 -9.80 9.65
N GLY A 58 13.44 -8.97 9.19
CA GLY A 58 12.96 -7.76 9.87
C GLY A 58 13.88 -6.58 9.67
N GLY A 59 13.37 -5.50 9.03
CA GLY A 59 14.10 -4.27 8.75
C GLY A 59 14.15 -3.92 7.27
N ALA A 60 15.06 -3.04 6.94
CA ALA A 60 15.20 -2.49 5.60
C ALA A 60 16.67 -2.33 5.18
N ALA A 61 16.89 -2.20 3.88
CA ALA A 61 18.13 -1.76 3.28
C ALA A 61 17.82 -0.56 2.38
N LEU A 62 18.12 0.63 2.86
CA LEU A 62 17.90 1.88 2.17
C LEU A 62 19.05 2.15 1.20
N LEU A 63 18.74 2.50 -0.04
CA LEU A 63 19.75 2.88 -1.02
C LEU A 63 20.13 4.36 -0.84
N LYS A 64 21.32 4.61 -0.32
CA LYS A 64 21.89 5.94 -0.11
C LYS A 64 22.20 6.65 -1.41
N ASP A 65 22.13 7.96 -1.40
CA ASP A 65 22.48 8.84 -2.53
C ASP A 65 21.76 8.46 -3.83
N PHE A 66 20.50 8.04 -3.69
CA PHE A 66 19.64 7.71 -4.82
C PHE A 66 18.17 8.03 -4.50
N GLU A 67 17.51 8.65 -5.45
CA GLU A 67 16.09 8.90 -5.43
C GLU A 67 15.44 8.48 -6.75
N LEU A 68 14.32 7.80 -6.67
CA LEU A 68 13.54 7.37 -7.83
C LEU A 68 12.38 8.34 -8.09
N THR A 69 12.31 8.88 -9.31
CA THR A 69 11.11 9.51 -9.88
C THR A 69 10.34 8.47 -10.66
N ASP A 70 10.86 8.10 -11.82
CA ASP A 70 10.36 7.04 -12.69
C ASP A 70 11.49 6.07 -13.02
N GLY A 71 11.17 4.81 -13.28
CA GLY A 71 12.21 3.86 -13.63
C GLY A 71 11.82 2.40 -13.46
N VAL A 72 12.82 1.55 -13.60
CA VAL A 72 12.70 0.10 -13.47
C VAL A 72 13.63 -0.39 -12.39
N ILE A 73 13.09 -1.14 -11.45
CA ILE A 73 13.81 -1.82 -10.38
C ILE A 73 13.74 -3.31 -10.66
N ASP A 74 14.90 -3.96 -10.74
CA ASP A 74 15.05 -5.40 -10.92
C ASP A 74 15.77 -6.00 -9.72
N VAL A 75 15.31 -7.13 -9.20
CA VAL A 75 15.95 -7.85 -8.10
C VAL A 75 15.58 -9.32 -8.10
N ASP A 76 16.56 -10.20 -7.85
CA ASP A 76 16.31 -11.60 -7.57
C ASP A 76 16.01 -11.79 -6.08
N VAL A 77 14.99 -12.58 -5.77
CA VAL A 77 14.54 -12.83 -4.40
C VAL A 77 14.50 -14.32 -4.11
N ALA A 78 14.88 -14.72 -2.91
CA ALA A 78 14.68 -16.07 -2.41
C ALA A 78 14.41 -16.05 -0.90
N THR A 79 13.47 -16.89 -0.45
CA THR A 79 13.17 -17.05 0.97
C THR A 79 12.96 -18.50 1.36
N PRO A 80 13.59 -19.01 2.45
CA PRO A 80 13.27 -20.29 3.06
C PRO A 80 12.03 -20.23 3.97
N ALA A 81 11.58 -19.03 4.33
CA ALA A 81 10.52 -18.84 5.31
C ALA A 81 9.19 -19.41 4.82
N THR A 82 8.45 -20.04 5.73
CA THR A 82 7.07 -20.48 5.49
C THR A 82 6.07 -19.34 5.65
N ARG A 83 6.43 -18.34 6.48
CA ARG A 83 5.72 -17.09 6.70
C ARG A 83 6.67 -15.93 6.51
N GLY A 84 6.30 -14.96 5.71
CA GLY A 84 7.13 -13.79 5.46
C GLY A 84 6.38 -12.69 4.74
N PHE A 85 6.90 -11.46 4.90
CA PHE A 85 6.47 -10.27 4.17
C PHE A 85 7.74 -9.57 3.70
N PHE A 86 7.92 -9.44 2.41
CA PHE A 86 9.12 -8.87 1.80
C PHE A 86 8.77 -8.14 0.51
N GLY A 87 9.51 -7.09 0.21
CA GLY A 87 9.25 -6.32 -1.00
C GLY A 87 10.15 -5.10 -1.19
N ILE A 88 9.61 -4.10 -1.87
CA ILE A 88 10.29 -2.89 -2.27
C ILE A 88 9.49 -1.70 -1.78
N GLN A 89 10.14 -0.81 -1.04
CA GLN A 89 9.64 0.51 -0.71
C GLN A 89 10.27 1.50 -1.70
N PHE A 90 9.48 2.45 -2.19
CA PHE A 90 9.95 3.42 -3.19
C PHE A 90 9.29 4.78 -3.00
N ARG A 91 9.94 5.82 -3.50
CA ARG A 91 9.53 7.22 -3.29
C ARG A 91 9.28 7.52 -1.81
N LEU A 92 10.15 6.99 -0.93
CA LEU A 92 10.12 7.35 0.47
C LEU A 92 10.54 8.81 0.64
N ASP A 93 9.85 9.56 1.50
CA ASP A 93 10.35 10.86 1.97
C ASP A 93 11.60 10.69 2.83
N GLY A 94 12.29 11.79 3.14
CA GLY A 94 13.57 11.73 3.86
C GLY A 94 13.50 11.12 5.27
N GLU A 95 12.30 11.06 5.84
CA GLU A 95 12.05 10.48 7.17
C GLU A 95 11.46 9.07 7.08
N GLY A 96 11.12 8.60 5.87
CA GLY A 96 10.45 7.31 5.67
C GLY A 96 9.01 7.27 6.19
N ALA A 97 8.46 8.45 6.51
CA ALA A 97 7.11 8.58 7.05
C ALA A 97 6.03 8.39 5.98
N ASN A 98 6.36 8.77 4.73
CA ASN A 98 5.46 8.61 3.59
C ASN A 98 6.19 7.97 2.42
N GLY A 99 5.46 7.25 1.58
CA GLY A 99 6.01 6.59 0.40
C GLY A 99 5.08 5.53 -0.15
N GLU A 100 5.65 4.66 -0.97
CA GLU A 100 4.95 3.56 -1.61
C GLU A 100 5.62 2.24 -1.23
N VAL A 101 4.83 1.18 -1.09
CA VAL A 101 5.37 -0.17 -0.87
C VAL A 101 4.61 -1.21 -1.68
N VAL A 102 5.36 -2.09 -2.33
CA VAL A 102 4.85 -3.36 -2.87
C VAL A 102 5.52 -4.50 -2.11
N TYR A 103 4.73 -5.47 -1.67
CA TYR A 103 5.27 -6.61 -0.95
C TYR A 103 4.53 -7.91 -1.23
N LEU A 104 5.21 -9.01 -0.99
CA LEU A 104 4.72 -10.37 -1.15
C LEU A 104 4.56 -11.01 0.24
N ARG A 105 3.55 -11.88 0.35
CA ARG A 105 3.24 -12.68 1.55
C ARG A 105 3.52 -14.15 1.27
N GLN A 106 4.65 -14.69 1.74
CA GLN A 106 5.04 -16.08 1.48
C GLN A 106 3.94 -17.09 1.88
N HIS A 107 3.33 -16.88 3.05
CA HIS A 107 2.26 -17.74 3.58
C HIS A 107 0.93 -17.62 2.83
N LYS A 108 0.81 -16.66 1.93
CA LYS A 108 -0.37 -16.44 1.07
C LYS A 108 -0.11 -16.85 -0.39
N SER A 109 1.00 -17.52 -0.67
CA SER A 109 1.32 -17.99 -2.03
C SER A 109 0.12 -18.69 -2.67
N GLY A 110 -0.26 -18.26 -3.89
CA GLY A 110 -1.42 -18.77 -4.62
C GLY A 110 -2.78 -18.20 -4.20
N LEU A 111 -2.86 -17.36 -3.16
CA LEU A 111 -4.10 -16.71 -2.73
C LEU A 111 -4.28 -15.33 -3.38
N PRO A 112 -5.51 -14.78 -3.41
CA PRO A 112 -5.80 -13.49 -4.05
C PRO A 112 -5.04 -12.30 -3.47
N ASP A 113 -4.56 -12.40 -2.23
CA ASP A 113 -3.80 -11.39 -1.51
C ASP A 113 -2.33 -11.81 -1.26
N ALA A 114 -1.76 -12.67 -2.13
CA ALA A 114 -0.36 -13.10 -2.03
C ALA A 114 0.63 -11.95 -2.22
N MET A 115 0.26 -10.90 -2.92
CA MET A 115 0.99 -9.64 -3.04
C MET A 115 0.07 -8.47 -2.79
N GLN A 116 0.66 -7.35 -2.35
CA GLN A 116 -0.08 -6.12 -2.11
C GLN A 116 0.78 -4.90 -2.40
N TYR A 117 0.14 -3.89 -2.95
CA TYR A 117 0.56 -2.50 -2.95
C TYR A 117 -0.22 -1.73 -1.88
N THR A 118 0.45 -0.85 -1.15
CA THR A 118 -0.18 0.12 -0.25
C THR A 118 0.71 1.37 -0.10
N PRO A 119 0.15 2.57 0.07
CA PRO A 119 0.94 3.71 0.47
C PRO A 119 1.40 3.58 1.93
N ILE A 120 2.54 4.16 2.22
CA ILE A 120 2.96 4.49 3.57
C ILE A 120 2.47 5.92 3.81
N LEU A 121 1.64 6.12 4.82
CA LEU A 121 1.12 7.43 5.22
C LEU A 121 1.33 7.60 6.72
N SER A 122 2.03 8.67 7.12
CA SER A 122 2.36 8.95 8.52
C SER A 122 2.96 7.72 9.24
N THR A 123 3.98 7.10 8.65
CA THR A 123 4.67 5.87 9.08
C THR A 123 3.85 4.58 9.04
N GLY A 124 2.55 4.64 8.78
CA GLY A 124 1.64 3.48 8.76
C GLY A 124 1.55 2.80 7.39
N LEU A 125 1.52 1.46 7.39
CA LEU A 125 1.11 0.66 6.24
C LEU A 125 -0.42 0.60 6.21
N ASN A 126 -1.02 1.15 5.18
CA ASN A 126 -2.48 1.29 5.08
C ASN A 126 -3.14 0.12 4.33
N TRP A 127 -2.71 -1.10 4.63
CA TRP A 127 -3.07 -2.32 3.89
C TRP A 127 -4.55 -2.70 3.99
N GLN A 128 -5.24 -2.30 5.07
CA GLN A 128 -6.67 -2.54 5.24
C GLN A 128 -7.52 -1.58 4.39
N LEU A 129 -7.02 -0.37 4.12
CA LEU A 129 -7.72 0.62 3.30
C LEU A 129 -7.59 0.32 1.80
N TYR A 130 -6.45 -0.25 1.39
CA TYR A 130 -6.09 -0.45 -0.01
C TYR A 130 -5.99 -1.94 -0.33
N SER A 131 -7.12 -2.56 -0.67
CA SER A 131 -7.25 -3.97 -1.00
C SER A 131 -8.14 -4.17 -2.23
N GLY A 132 -8.07 -5.35 -2.86
CA GLY A 132 -8.82 -5.67 -4.07
C GLY A 132 -8.11 -5.24 -5.37
N PRO A 133 -8.84 -5.06 -6.47
CA PRO A 133 -8.26 -4.74 -7.79
C PRO A 133 -7.38 -3.50 -7.76
N GLY A 134 -6.17 -3.62 -8.32
CA GLY A 134 -5.17 -2.55 -8.32
C GLY A 134 -4.32 -2.44 -7.05
N PHE A 135 -4.69 -3.15 -5.98
CA PHE A 135 -3.97 -3.14 -4.70
C PHE A 135 -3.47 -4.52 -4.29
N THR A 136 -4.24 -5.57 -4.50
CA THR A 136 -3.83 -6.94 -4.19
C THR A 136 -3.85 -7.82 -5.43
N GLY A 137 -3.08 -8.92 -5.40
CA GLY A 137 -3.03 -9.87 -6.51
C GLY A 137 -2.59 -11.27 -6.10
N LYS A 138 -2.99 -12.23 -6.94
CA LYS A 138 -2.62 -13.63 -6.81
C LYS A 138 -1.29 -13.88 -7.50
N VAL A 139 -0.38 -14.58 -6.81
CA VAL A 139 0.89 -15.06 -7.37
C VAL A 139 1.38 -16.28 -6.60
N ASP A 140 1.97 -17.26 -7.31
CA ASP A 140 2.68 -18.37 -6.70
C ASP A 140 4.11 -17.92 -6.37
N ILE A 141 4.43 -17.88 -5.09
CA ILE A 141 5.73 -17.46 -4.57
C ILE A 141 6.57 -18.71 -4.28
N PRO A 142 7.66 -18.96 -5.00
CA PRO A 142 8.53 -20.10 -4.74
C PRO A 142 9.13 -20.01 -3.32
N ARG A 143 9.20 -21.15 -2.64
CA ARG A 143 9.98 -21.29 -1.41
C ARG A 143 11.29 -21.97 -1.72
N ASP A 144 12.36 -21.56 -1.06
CA ASP A 144 13.69 -22.15 -1.25
C ASP A 144 14.22 -22.11 -2.70
N ALA A 145 13.77 -21.15 -3.49
CA ALA A 145 14.21 -20.97 -4.87
C ALA A 145 14.31 -19.50 -5.23
N TRP A 146 15.26 -19.16 -6.08
CA TRP A 146 15.39 -17.82 -6.63
C TRP A 146 14.30 -17.55 -7.66
N PHE A 147 13.71 -16.37 -7.60
CA PHE A 147 12.83 -15.82 -8.62
C PHE A 147 13.06 -14.33 -8.79
N HIS A 148 12.67 -13.82 -9.94
CA HIS A 148 12.87 -12.42 -10.31
C HIS A 148 11.67 -11.57 -10.02
N LEU A 149 11.89 -10.38 -9.45
CA LEU A 149 10.94 -9.29 -9.32
C LEU A 149 11.39 -8.12 -10.18
N ARG A 150 10.44 -7.52 -10.90
CA ARG A 150 10.61 -6.24 -11.56
C ARG A 150 9.49 -5.31 -11.16
N LEU A 151 9.85 -4.11 -10.72
CA LEU A 151 8.90 -3.02 -10.48
C LEU A 151 9.19 -1.91 -11.50
N VAL A 152 8.20 -1.58 -12.32
CA VAL A 152 8.26 -0.46 -13.26
C VAL A 152 7.38 0.66 -12.72
N VAL A 153 7.95 1.86 -12.57
CA VAL A 153 7.27 3.05 -12.04
C VAL A 153 7.27 4.11 -13.12
N ALA A 154 6.08 4.64 -13.44
CA ALA A 154 5.90 5.70 -14.43
C ALA A 154 4.78 6.66 -14.02
N GLY A 155 5.12 7.90 -13.71
CA GLY A 155 4.16 8.90 -13.24
C GLY A 155 3.46 8.49 -11.94
N ALA A 156 2.14 8.43 -11.95
CA ALA A 156 1.32 7.98 -10.82
C ALA A 156 0.96 6.49 -10.90
N GLN A 157 1.71 5.69 -11.64
CA GLN A 157 1.40 4.29 -11.91
C GLN A 157 2.61 3.40 -11.65
N ALA A 158 2.36 2.13 -11.36
CA ALA A 158 3.41 1.13 -11.33
C ALA A 158 2.90 -0.25 -11.77
N ARG A 159 3.82 -1.11 -12.19
CA ARG A 159 3.56 -2.51 -12.53
C ARG A 159 4.57 -3.40 -11.84
N LEU A 160 4.08 -4.37 -11.09
CA LEU A 160 4.91 -5.39 -10.47
C LEU A 160 4.86 -6.68 -11.31
N TYR A 161 6.04 -7.16 -11.69
CA TYR A 161 6.23 -8.43 -12.38
C TYR A 161 6.88 -9.42 -11.41
N VAL A 162 6.36 -10.64 -11.39
CA VAL A 162 6.88 -11.72 -10.54
C VAL A 162 7.09 -12.96 -11.39
N LYS A 163 8.32 -13.42 -11.53
CA LYS A 163 8.75 -14.55 -12.38
C LYS A 163 8.55 -14.32 -13.88
N ASN A 164 7.35 -13.97 -14.31
CA ASN A 164 7.04 -13.67 -15.70
C ASN A 164 7.23 -12.18 -15.99
N MET A 165 8.25 -11.85 -16.78
CA MET A 165 8.57 -10.45 -17.11
C MET A 165 7.78 -9.90 -18.31
N ASN A 166 6.93 -10.72 -18.93
CA ASN A 166 6.11 -10.30 -20.09
C ASN A 166 4.70 -9.83 -19.67
N GLN A 167 4.24 -10.25 -18.48
CA GLN A 167 2.92 -9.90 -17.98
C GLN A 167 3.02 -9.44 -16.52
N PRO A 168 2.52 -8.24 -16.19
CA PRO A 168 2.51 -7.78 -14.80
C PRO A 168 1.58 -8.65 -13.95
N ALA A 169 2.06 -9.01 -12.77
CA ALA A 169 1.27 -9.71 -11.77
C ALA A 169 0.33 -8.76 -11.01
N LEU A 170 0.74 -7.48 -10.87
CA LEU A 170 -0.09 -6.43 -10.29
C LEU A 170 0.07 -5.13 -11.09
N VAL A 171 -1.04 -4.50 -11.44
CA VAL A 171 -1.10 -3.18 -12.08
C VAL A 171 -1.67 -2.17 -11.10
N MET A 172 -0.87 -1.19 -10.74
CA MET A 172 -1.23 -0.09 -9.86
C MET A 172 -1.48 1.15 -10.72
N SER A 173 -2.74 1.46 -10.97
CA SER A 173 -3.13 2.57 -11.86
C SER A 173 -3.09 3.93 -11.17
N ASP A 174 -2.95 3.96 -9.84
CA ASP A 174 -2.96 5.19 -9.04
C ASP A 174 -2.17 5.00 -7.75
N LEU A 175 -0.91 5.43 -7.78
CA LEU A 175 -0.05 5.45 -6.60
C LEU A 175 -0.56 6.48 -5.59
N LYS A 176 -0.72 6.09 -4.35
CA LYS A 176 -1.53 6.80 -3.35
C LYS A 176 -0.76 7.68 -2.38
N SER A 177 0.58 7.58 -2.25
CA SER A 177 1.30 8.47 -1.33
C SER A 177 1.22 9.94 -1.74
N GLY A 178 1.08 10.21 -3.03
CA GLY A 178 1.15 11.54 -3.62
C GLY A 178 2.57 12.02 -3.93
N LEU A 179 3.59 11.30 -3.48
CA LEU A 179 4.99 11.60 -3.75
C LEU A 179 5.36 11.23 -5.19
N ARG A 180 6.14 12.08 -5.83
CA ARG A 180 6.60 11.89 -7.20
C ARG A 180 8.04 11.43 -7.28
N LYS A 181 8.79 11.61 -6.21
CA LYS A 181 10.21 11.30 -6.09
C LYS A 181 10.54 10.96 -4.64
N GLY A 182 11.52 10.09 -4.42
CA GLY A 182 12.01 9.77 -3.09
C GLY A 182 12.93 8.56 -3.08
N GLN A 183 13.34 8.17 -1.88
CA GLN A 183 14.30 7.10 -1.64
C GLN A 183 13.72 5.72 -1.98
N LEU A 184 14.61 4.74 -2.06
CA LEU A 184 14.33 3.35 -2.41
C LEU A 184 14.91 2.42 -1.34
N ALA A 185 14.12 1.43 -0.88
CA ALA A 185 14.59 0.43 0.04
C ALA A 185 14.09 -0.98 -0.32
N LEU A 186 14.91 -1.99 -0.02
CA LEU A 186 14.46 -3.36 0.12
C LEU A 186 13.93 -3.55 1.54
N TYR A 187 12.82 -4.26 1.69
CA TYR A 187 12.06 -4.31 2.94
C TYR A 187 11.65 -5.75 3.28
N VAL A 188 11.80 -6.11 4.55
CA VAL A 188 11.30 -7.36 5.13
C VAL A 188 10.68 -7.05 6.49
N LEU A 189 9.39 -7.29 6.65
CA LEU A 189 8.75 -7.17 7.96
C LEU A 189 9.12 -8.37 8.85
N THR A 190 9.08 -9.57 8.29
CA THR A 190 9.43 -10.82 8.97
C THR A 190 9.67 -11.93 7.96
N GLY A 191 10.47 -12.92 8.34
CA GLY A 191 10.81 -14.08 7.53
C GLY A 191 12.05 -13.85 6.67
N ALA A 192 13.17 -14.48 7.06
CA ALA A 192 14.46 -14.32 6.38
C ALA A 192 14.31 -14.38 4.86
N THR A 193 14.74 -13.33 4.19
CA THR A 193 14.65 -13.19 2.73
C THR A 193 15.96 -12.65 2.18
N CYS A 194 16.44 -13.23 1.10
CA CYS A 194 17.65 -12.85 0.38
C CYS A 194 17.31 -12.08 -0.90
N PHE A 195 18.01 -10.97 -1.11
CA PHE A 195 17.94 -10.14 -2.32
C PHE A 195 19.29 -10.14 -3.03
N ALA A 196 19.30 -10.43 -4.33
CA ALA A 196 20.49 -10.48 -5.16
C ALA A 196 20.28 -9.78 -6.50
N ASN A 197 21.36 -9.48 -7.21
CA ASN A 197 21.31 -8.89 -8.56
C ASN A 197 20.45 -7.62 -8.64
N PHE A 198 20.51 -6.79 -7.61
CA PHE A 198 19.73 -5.56 -7.58
C PHE A 198 20.25 -4.57 -8.62
N THR A 199 19.34 -4.09 -9.47
CA THR A 199 19.61 -3.00 -10.40
C THR A 199 18.45 -2.01 -10.43
N VAL A 200 18.75 -0.74 -10.69
CA VAL A 200 17.73 0.28 -10.93
C VAL A 200 18.12 1.13 -12.13
N ARG A 201 17.14 1.41 -13.00
CA ARG A 201 17.23 2.35 -14.13
C ARG A 201 16.27 3.49 -13.90
N THR A 202 16.71 4.72 -14.10
CA THR A 202 15.88 5.92 -13.90
C THR A 202 14.92 6.24 -15.04
N THR A 203 15.08 5.60 -16.20
CA THR A 203 14.19 5.78 -17.35
C THR A 203 13.10 4.72 -17.32
N PRO A 204 11.81 5.08 -17.38
CA PRO A 204 10.74 4.12 -17.43
C PRO A 204 10.74 3.33 -18.75
N ASP A 205 10.32 2.06 -18.70
CA ASP A 205 10.20 1.22 -19.89
C ASP A 205 9.02 1.63 -20.77
N ALA A 206 7.94 2.15 -20.17
CA ALA A 206 6.73 2.53 -20.86
C ALA A 206 5.93 3.62 -20.12
N ALA A 207 5.19 4.41 -20.88
CA ALA A 207 4.08 5.20 -20.36
C ALA A 207 2.78 4.44 -20.58
N TRP A 208 1.86 4.51 -19.62
CA TRP A 208 0.57 3.83 -19.71
C TRP A 208 -0.58 4.82 -19.60
N GLU A 209 -1.68 4.50 -20.24
CA GLU A 209 -2.91 5.22 -20.01
C GLU A 209 -3.40 5.00 -18.57
N ARG A 210 -3.71 6.08 -17.88
CA ARG A 210 -4.21 6.02 -16.50
C ARG A 210 -5.67 5.63 -16.50
N GLN A 211 -5.98 4.48 -15.92
CA GLN A 211 -7.35 3.99 -15.78
C GLN A 211 -7.70 3.97 -14.28
N LEU A 212 -8.48 4.95 -13.84
CA LEU A 212 -8.99 4.96 -12.49
C LEU A 212 -10.32 4.22 -12.40
N PRO A 213 -10.55 3.42 -11.35
CA PRO A 213 -11.86 2.86 -11.12
C PRO A 213 -12.88 4.01 -10.94
N PRO A 214 -14.11 3.87 -11.46
CA PRO A 214 -15.14 4.86 -11.22
C PRO A 214 -15.49 4.92 -9.73
N MET A 215 -15.92 6.09 -9.28
CA MET A 215 -16.50 6.23 -7.94
C MET A 215 -17.85 5.51 -7.92
N PRO A 216 -18.08 4.53 -7.02
CA PRO A 216 -19.36 3.84 -6.94
C PRO A 216 -20.51 4.80 -6.65
N ALA A 217 -21.69 4.54 -7.23
CA ALA A 217 -22.90 5.36 -6.98
C ALA A 217 -23.23 5.43 -5.49
N GLY A 218 -23.73 6.58 -5.06
CA GLY A 218 -24.07 6.81 -3.66
C GLY A 218 -22.90 7.03 -2.71
N THR A 219 -21.65 6.98 -3.20
CA THR A 219 -20.48 7.25 -2.34
C THR A 219 -20.55 8.68 -1.78
N LEU A 220 -20.44 8.80 -0.45
CA LEU A 220 -20.29 10.09 0.22
C LEU A 220 -18.83 10.54 0.08
N THR A 221 -18.60 11.53 -0.77
CA THR A 221 -17.23 11.92 -1.16
C THR A 221 -16.69 13.11 -0.39
N ASN A 222 -17.54 14.03 0.05
CA ASN A 222 -17.11 15.27 0.71
C ASN A 222 -17.26 15.15 2.22
N TRP A 223 -16.16 15.32 2.93
CA TRP A 223 -16.08 15.20 4.36
C TRP A 223 -15.32 16.36 4.98
N ALA A 224 -15.53 16.59 6.27
CA ALA A 224 -14.70 17.46 7.08
C ALA A 224 -14.17 16.67 8.28
N LEU A 225 -12.85 16.68 8.49
CA LEU A 225 -12.17 15.98 9.58
C LEU A 225 -11.83 16.93 10.71
N SER A 226 -12.07 16.50 11.95
CA SER A 226 -11.59 17.17 13.15
C SER A 226 -10.09 17.00 13.35
N PRO A 227 -9.43 17.72 14.28
CA PRO A 227 -8.18 17.27 14.87
C PRO A 227 -8.30 15.86 15.46
N ALA A 228 -7.16 15.19 15.65
CA ALA A 228 -7.11 13.92 16.36
C ALA A 228 -7.13 14.16 17.87
N PHE A 229 -8.02 13.46 18.57
CA PHE A 229 -8.13 13.51 20.04
C PHE A 229 -7.59 12.22 20.64
N ASP A 230 -7.16 12.27 21.88
CA ASP A 230 -6.85 11.08 22.67
C ASP A 230 -8.14 10.31 22.98
N ALA A 231 -8.19 9.03 22.58
CA ALA A 231 -9.42 8.24 22.72
C ALA A 231 -9.76 7.90 24.20
N LEU A 232 -8.79 7.97 25.12
CA LEU A 232 -9.06 7.83 26.56
C LEU A 232 -9.69 9.11 27.15
N ALA A 233 -9.26 10.28 26.66
CA ALA A 233 -9.80 11.56 27.11
C ALA A 233 -11.13 11.91 26.43
N ARG A 234 -11.34 11.40 25.22
CA ARG A 234 -12.55 11.62 24.42
C ARG A 234 -13.03 10.30 23.83
N PRO A 235 -13.88 9.57 24.55
CA PRO A 235 -14.44 8.31 24.03
C PRO A 235 -15.19 8.51 22.72
N ALA A 236 -15.02 7.57 21.76
CA ALA A 236 -15.63 7.65 20.44
C ALA A 236 -17.17 7.64 20.46
N GLU A 237 -17.80 7.16 21.53
CA GLU A 237 -19.25 7.19 21.73
C GLU A 237 -19.81 8.53 22.22
N GLN A 238 -18.96 9.49 22.51
CA GLN A 238 -19.36 10.82 22.93
C GLN A 238 -19.73 11.66 21.70
N ALA A 239 -21.02 12.03 21.59
CA ALA A 239 -21.45 12.97 20.56
C ALA A 239 -20.83 14.35 20.75
N LEU A 240 -20.57 15.03 19.65
CA LEU A 240 -20.21 16.45 19.68
C LEU A 240 -21.44 17.29 19.97
N SER A 241 -21.32 18.24 20.89
CA SER A 241 -22.34 19.30 21.07
C SER A 241 -22.32 20.28 19.90
N ALA A 242 -23.40 21.03 19.68
CA ALA A 242 -23.44 22.05 18.63
C ALA A 242 -22.29 23.08 18.79
N ALA A 243 -22.03 23.51 20.05
CA ALA A 243 -20.95 24.45 20.33
C ALA A 243 -19.56 23.89 19.98
N GLU A 244 -19.33 22.59 20.20
CA GLU A 244 -18.07 21.93 19.80
C GLU A 244 -17.97 21.81 18.27
N ILE A 245 -19.07 21.51 17.59
CA ILE A 245 -19.11 21.44 16.11
C ILE A 245 -18.80 22.80 15.51
N ASP A 246 -19.36 23.89 16.05
CA ASP A 246 -19.15 25.25 15.56
C ASP A 246 -17.72 25.74 15.83
N ALA A 247 -17.13 25.38 16.97
CA ALA A 247 -15.78 25.78 17.36
C ALA A 247 -14.67 24.90 16.75
N MET A 248 -15.02 23.74 16.15
CA MET A 248 -14.04 22.76 15.67
C MET A 248 -13.29 23.27 14.43
N PRO A 249 -11.97 23.22 14.37
CA PRO A 249 -11.20 23.55 13.18
C PRO A 249 -11.28 22.39 12.16
N TRP A 250 -12.40 22.33 11.44
CA TRP A 250 -12.67 21.32 10.44
C TRP A 250 -11.78 21.47 9.22
N GLN A 251 -11.16 20.36 8.76
CA GLN A 251 -10.43 20.27 7.51
C GLN A 251 -11.26 19.56 6.45
N SER A 252 -11.61 20.25 5.36
CA SER A 252 -12.29 19.63 4.22
C SER A 252 -11.40 18.62 3.52
N VAL A 253 -11.95 17.44 3.23
CA VAL A 253 -11.28 16.34 2.54
C VAL A 253 -12.23 15.70 1.54
N VAL A 254 -11.67 15.07 0.51
CA VAL A 254 -12.43 14.34 -0.50
C VAL A 254 -12.00 12.88 -0.50
N ALA A 255 -13.00 11.98 -0.55
CA ALA A 255 -12.72 10.55 -0.65
C ALA A 255 -11.94 10.21 -1.93
N GLU A 256 -10.98 9.33 -1.80
CA GLU A 256 -10.20 8.78 -2.92
C GLU A 256 -10.96 7.62 -3.58
N ALA A 257 -10.80 7.44 -4.89
CA ALA A 257 -11.36 6.28 -5.57
C ALA A 257 -10.80 4.97 -4.95
N PRO A 258 -11.67 3.99 -4.67
CA PRO A 258 -13.10 3.90 -4.96
C PRO A 258 -14.05 4.40 -3.84
N GLY A 259 -13.68 5.38 -3.03
CA GLY A 259 -14.53 5.97 -2.00
C GLY A 259 -13.91 6.01 -0.60
N ILE A 260 -12.63 5.69 -0.47
CA ILE A 260 -11.89 5.68 0.80
C ILE A 260 -11.57 7.12 1.25
N VAL A 261 -11.78 7.40 2.52
CA VAL A 261 -11.24 8.57 3.22
C VAL A 261 -10.08 8.08 4.11
N PRO A 262 -8.81 8.21 3.66
CA PRO A 262 -7.66 7.77 4.44
C PRO A 262 -7.31 8.85 5.47
N ILE A 263 -7.70 8.65 6.73
CA ILE A 263 -7.43 9.60 7.82
C ILE A 263 -5.93 9.77 8.05
N ASN A 264 -5.13 8.68 7.87
CA ASN A 264 -3.66 8.74 7.99
C ASN A 264 -3.00 9.77 7.06
N ARG A 265 -3.64 10.15 5.96
CA ARG A 265 -3.13 11.22 5.09
C ARG A 265 -3.14 12.60 5.76
N TYR A 266 -4.03 12.80 6.69
CA TYR A 266 -4.33 14.10 7.29
C TYR A 266 -4.01 14.17 8.79
N ARG A 267 -3.86 13.00 9.42
CA ARG A 267 -3.64 12.88 10.88
C ARG A 267 -2.59 11.81 11.14
N GLU A 268 -1.66 12.14 11.99
CA GLU A 268 -0.67 11.18 12.45
C GLU A 268 -1.32 10.16 13.40
N SER A 269 -1.02 8.91 13.15
CA SER A 269 -1.32 7.83 14.09
C SER A 269 -0.03 7.47 14.84
N PRO A 270 0.05 7.74 16.13
CA PRO A 270 1.25 7.44 16.92
C PRO A 270 1.39 5.95 17.24
N HIS A 271 0.58 5.08 16.63
CA HIS A 271 0.67 3.65 16.91
C HIS A 271 2.09 3.16 16.64
N PRO A 272 2.79 2.65 17.66
CA PRO A 272 4.02 1.94 17.42
C PRO A 272 3.70 0.85 16.40
N ARG A 273 4.57 0.68 15.42
CA ARG A 273 4.52 -0.40 14.41
C ARG A 273 3.91 -1.62 15.08
N VAL A 274 2.70 -1.99 14.65
CA VAL A 274 1.89 -3.01 15.31
C VAL A 274 2.74 -4.25 15.46
N THR A 275 3.20 -4.52 16.65
CA THR A 275 3.55 -5.88 17.00
C THR A 275 2.24 -6.63 16.91
N PHE A 276 2.17 -7.63 16.03
CA PHE A 276 1.02 -8.51 15.81
C PHE A 276 0.68 -9.30 17.10
N ALA A 277 0.47 -8.60 18.20
CA ALA A 277 -0.05 -9.20 19.41
C ALA A 277 -1.55 -9.41 19.17
N ASN A 278 -1.92 -10.66 18.94
CA ASN A 278 -3.31 -11.13 18.77
C ASN A 278 -4.28 -10.64 19.86
N ASP A 279 -3.78 -10.04 20.94
CA ASP A 279 -4.58 -9.54 22.05
C ASP A 279 -5.09 -8.12 21.84
N PHE A 280 -4.48 -7.33 20.95
CA PHE A 280 -4.88 -5.94 20.74
C PHE A 280 -6.28 -5.84 20.12
N ALA A 281 -6.55 -6.65 19.12
CA ALA A 281 -7.83 -6.67 18.43
C ALA A 281 -9.00 -7.13 19.30
N LYS A 282 -8.72 -7.88 20.39
CA LYS A 282 -9.73 -8.39 21.31
C LYS A 282 -10.11 -7.40 22.41
N ARG A 283 -9.32 -6.34 22.63
CA ARG A 283 -9.62 -5.35 23.65
C ARG A 283 -10.76 -4.45 23.17
N LEU A 284 -11.80 -4.33 24.00
CA LEU A 284 -12.97 -3.51 23.70
C LEU A 284 -12.79 -2.04 24.10
N ASP A 285 -11.86 -1.78 25.03
CA ASP A 285 -11.65 -0.44 25.57
C ASP A 285 -10.58 0.33 24.79
N PRO A 286 -10.65 1.67 24.74
CA PRO A 286 -9.59 2.49 24.20
C PRO A 286 -8.24 2.18 24.88
N GLN A 287 -7.18 2.13 24.07
CA GLN A 287 -5.83 1.85 24.54
C GLN A 287 -5.02 3.16 24.61
N PRO A 288 -4.01 3.24 25.51
CA PRO A 288 -3.07 4.37 25.53
C PRO A 288 -2.46 4.60 24.14
N GLY A 289 -2.51 5.85 23.68
CA GLY A 289 -2.03 6.23 22.35
C GLY A 289 -3.08 6.13 21.22
N MET A 290 -4.20 5.43 21.41
CA MET A 290 -5.30 5.47 20.45
C MET A 290 -5.80 6.90 20.24
N LYS A 291 -6.08 7.23 18.99
CA LYS A 291 -6.69 8.51 18.63
C LYS A 291 -8.07 8.29 18.04
N VAL A 292 -8.91 9.29 18.20
CA VAL A 292 -10.23 9.38 17.53
C VAL A 292 -10.26 10.65 16.70
N VAL A 293 -10.81 10.53 15.48
CA VAL A 293 -11.12 11.65 14.59
C VAL A 293 -12.61 11.63 14.31
N TYR A 294 -13.24 12.79 14.39
CA TYR A 294 -14.60 12.97 13.92
C TYR A 294 -14.56 13.36 12.44
N ALA A 295 -15.35 12.67 11.64
CA ALA A 295 -15.57 12.98 10.24
C ALA A 295 -17.04 13.34 10.04
N ARG A 296 -17.33 14.53 9.52
CA ARG A 296 -18.70 14.97 9.29
C ARG A 296 -19.00 15.22 7.82
N THR A 297 -20.26 14.98 7.45
CA THR A 297 -20.83 15.35 6.17
C THR A 297 -22.31 15.68 6.34
N SER A 298 -22.92 16.31 5.34
CA SER A 298 -24.34 16.64 5.31
C SER A 298 -25.08 15.82 4.27
N ILE A 299 -26.27 15.35 4.61
CA ILE A 299 -27.17 14.59 3.73
C ILE A 299 -28.48 15.34 3.62
N ASP A 300 -28.82 15.83 2.42
CA ASP A 300 -30.09 16.46 2.17
C ASP A 300 -31.16 15.44 1.80
N ALA A 301 -32.33 15.54 2.45
CA ALA A 301 -33.50 14.71 2.18
C ALA A 301 -34.71 15.54 1.79
N GLN A 302 -35.40 15.15 0.72
CA GLN A 302 -36.59 15.87 0.23
C GLN A 302 -37.81 15.67 1.14
N ARG A 303 -37.80 14.60 1.94
CA ARG A 303 -38.85 14.22 2.89
C ARG A 303 -38.27 13.40 4.03
N ASP A 304 -39.02 13.21 5.10
CA ASP A 304 -38.71 12.22 6.12
C ASP A 304 -38.64 10.82 5.48
N GLN A 305 -37.54 10.14 5.65
CA GLN A 305 -37.32 8.81 5.07
C GLN A 305 -36.19 8.06 5.79
N VAL A 306 -36.18 6.74 5.65
CA VAL A 306 -35.08 5.91 6.12
C VAL A 306 -34.25 5.50 4.92
N ARG A 307 -32.92 5.73 5.00
CA ARG A 307 -31.97 5.28 3.97
C ARG A 307 -30.89 4.41 4.57
N LYS A 308 -30.48 3.37 3.84
CA LYS A 308 -29.36 2.51 4.22
C LYS A 308 -28.05 3.22 3.92
N LEU A 309 -27.19 3.33 4.94
CA LEU A 309 -25.78 3.68 4.81
C LEU A 309 -24.98 2.38 4.88
N SER A 310 -24.32 1.99 3.80
CA SER A 310 -23.30 0.94 3.78
C SER A 310 -21.99 1.56 4.22
N ILE A 311 -21.27 0.92 5.17
CA ILE A 311 -20.07 1.50 5.78
C ILE A 311 -18.99 0.46 6.04
N GLY A 312 -17.75 0.81 5.67
CA GLY A 312 -16.53 0.14 6.09
C GLY A 312 -15.62 1.12 6.83
N TYR A 313 -14.87 0.62 7.79
CA TYR A 313 -14.01 1.46 8.63
C TYR A 313 -12.88 0.61 9.24
N SER A 314 -11.83 1.27 9.65
CA SER A 314 -10.71 0.67 10.38
C SER A 314 -10.30 1.62 11.51
N ASP A 315 -10.33 1.18 12.80
CA ASP A 315 -10.79 -0.17 13.26
C ASP A 315 -12.12 -0.07 14.00
N ASP A 316 -12.40 1.05 14.67
CA ASP A 316 -13.63 1.31 15.43
C ASP A 316 -14.38 2.49 14.86
N VAL A 317 -15.72 2.44 14.90
CA VAL A 317 -16.56 3.53 14.51
C VAL A 317 -17.75 3.72 15.46
N SER A 318 -18.10 4.98 15.73
CA SER A 318 -19.43 5.38 16.20
C SER A 318 -20.08 6.28 15.15
N VAL A 319 -21.34 6.01 14.84
CA VAL A 319 -22.12 6.74 13.83
C VAL A 319 -23.19 7.56 14.52
N PHE A 320 -23.20 8.87 14.27
CA PHE A 320 -24.17 9.81 14.81
C PHE A 320 -24.95 10.46 13.65
N LEU A 321 -26.26 10.59 13.82
CA LEU A 321 -27.11 11.37 12.94
C LEU A 321 -27.83 12.45 13.77
N ASN A 322 -27.65 13.71 13.38
CA ASN A 322 -28.22 14.86 14.07
C ASN A 322 -27.94 14.83 15.59
N GLY A 323 -26.71 14.49 15.97
CA GLY A 323 -26.25 14.39 17.36
C GLY A 323 -26.67 13.12 18.11
N GLN A 324 -27.45 12.23 17.51
CA GLN A 324 -27.89 10.98 18.14
C GLN A 324 -27.02 9.80 17.64
N ILE A 325 -26.49 9.00 18.56
CA ILE A 325 -25.75 7.77 18.23
C ILE A 325 -26.71 6.71 17.67
N LEU A 326 -26.40 6.18 16.50
CA LEU A 326 -27.19 5.14 15.84
C LEU A 326 -26.48 3.78 15.83
N TYR A 327 -25.14 3.77 15.83
CA TYR A 327 -24.38 2.54 15.65
C TYR A 327 -23.00 2.66 16.29
N ARG A 328 -22.49 1.54 16.79
CA ARG A 328 -21.08 1.33 17.16
C ARG A 328 -20.63 0.00 16.61
N GLY A 329 -19.44 0.00 16.03
CA GLY A 329 -18.85 -1.20 15.45
C GLY A 329 -17.35 -1.27 15.58
N ARG A 330 -16.84 -2.51 15.52
CA ARG A 330 -15.42 -2.83 15.46
C ARG A 330 -15.14 -3.72 14.27
N SER A 331 -14.13 -3.33 13.48
CA SER A 331 -13.68 -4.01 12.27
C SER A 331 -12.16 -4.30 12.31
N ALA A 332 -11.60 -4.40 13.51
CA ALA A 332 -10.18 -4.72 13.69
C ALA A 332 -9.85 -6.15 13.21
N GLN A 333 -8.61 -6.34 12.78
CA GLN A 333 -8.12 -7.67 12.37
C GLN A 333 -8.34 -8.71 13.46
N ASN A 334 -8.84 -9.90 13.08
CA ASN A 334 -9.16 -11.04 13.94
C ASN A 334 -10.27 -10.77 14.99
N PHE A 335 -10.98 -9.64 14.91
CA PHE A 335 -12.00 -9.31 15.91
C PHE A 335 -13.29 -10.09 15.67
N ARG A 336 -13.81 -10.09 14.43
CA ARG A 336 -15.10 -10.75 14.09
C ARG A 336 -14.96 -12.26 14.03
N ASP A 337 -13.85 -12.75 13.50
CA ASP A 337 -13.45 -14.16 13.46
C ASP A 337 -11.91 -14.24 13.26
N PRO A 338 -11.29 -15.42 13.48
CA PRO A 338 -9.83 -15.58 13.37
C PRO A 338 -9.25 -15.31 11.96
N ALA A 339 -10.06 -15.38 10.90
CA ALA A 339 -9.64 -15.14 9.52
C ALA A 339 -9.96 -13.71 9.04
N PHE A 340 -10.75 -12.96 9.80
CA PHE A 340 -11.15 -11.62 9.45
C PHE A 340 -9.96 -10.67 9.42
N LEU A 341 -9.73 -10.06 8.26
CA LEU A 341 -8.56 -9.20 8.05
C LEU A 341 -8.82 -7.72 8.41
N GLY A 342 -10.06 -7.31 8.61
CA GLY A 342 -10.42 -5.91 8.84
C GLY A 342 -10.31 -5.02 7.59
N ILE A 343 -10.35 -5.63 6.39
CA ILE A 343 -10.34 -4.86 5.13
C ILE A 343 -11.53 -3.92 5.11
N VAL A 344 -11.27 -2.66 4.80
CA VAL A 344 -12.29 -1.62 4.69
C VAL A 344 -13.09 -1.80 3.40
N ASP A 345 -14.33 -2.23 3.55
CA ASP A 345 -15.28 -2.42 2.46
C ASP A 345 -16.64 -1.84 2.85
N ALA A 346 -17.30 -1.13 1.95
CA ALA A 346 -18.61 -0.55 2.21
C ALA A 346 -19.69 -1.60 2.57
N GLU A 347 -19.50 -2.85 2.21
CA GLU A 347 -20.43 -3.94 2.52
C GLU A 347 -20.18 -4.60 3.89
N ASN A 348 -19.19 -4.14 4.66
CA ASN A 348 -18.88 -4.71 5.97
C ASN A 348 -20.02 -4.54 6.99
N ASP A 349 -20.64 -3.36 6.99
CA ASP A 349 -21.73 -3.02 7.91
C ASP A 349 -22.79 -2.15 7.24
N ALA A 350 -23.97 -2.09 7.84
CA ALA A 350 -25.06 -1.25 7.39
C ALA A 350 -25.74 -0.54 8.56
N VAL A 351 -25.99 0.76 8.39
CA VAL A 351 -26.71 1.60 9.35
C VAL A 351 -27.91 2.22 8.64
N TYR A 352 -29.10 2.14 9.25
CA TYR A 352 -30.30 2.76 8.70
C TYR A 352 -30.48 4.16 9.30
N LEU A 353 -30.40 5.17 8.44
CA LEU A 353 -30.46 6.59 8.81
C LEU A 353 -31.89 7.11 8.72
N PRO A 354 -32.55 7.46 9.86
CA PRO A 354 -33.87 8.10 9.86
C PRO A 354 -33.74 9.60 9.52
N LEU A 355 -33.56 9.89 8.24
CA LEU A 355 -33.36 11.24 7.72
C LEU A 355 -34.67 12.07 7.88
N LYS A 356 -34.50 13.32 8.30
CA LYS A 356 -35.54 14.34 8.31
C LYS A 356 -35.50 15.14 7.02
N LYS A 357 -36.65 15.68 6.62
CA LYS A 357 -36.69 16.63 5.50
C LYS A 357 -35.73 17.78 5.75
N GLY A 358 -34.92 18.11 4.74
CA GLY A 358 -33.87 19.12 4.82
C GLY A 358 -32.51 18.50 5.08
N SER A 359 -31.59 19.28 5.62
CA SER A 359 -30.23 18.89 5.90
C SER A 359 -30.12 18.03 7.16
N ASN A 360 -29.40 16.93 7.05
CA ASN A 360 -29.09 16.04 8.17
C ASN A 360 -27.58 15.95 8.33
N GLU A 361 -27.07 16.12 9.53
CA GLU A 361 -25.66 16.01 9.83
C GLU A 361 -25.32 14.55 10.18
N LEU A 362 -24.42 13.94 9.39
CA LEU A 362 -23.83 12.64 9.67
C LEU A 362 -22.42 12.84 10.23
N VAL A 363 -22.16 12.31 11.41
CA VAL A 363 -20.84 12.35 12.05
C VAL A 363 -20.38 10.92 12.34
N LEU A 364 -19.15 10.61 11.97
CA LEU A 364 -18.46 9.37 12.33
C LEU A 364 -17.34 9.72 13.32
N ALA A 365 -17.24 8.99 14.43
CA ALA A 365 -16.06 9.00 15.26
C ALA A 365 -15.26 7.73 14.95
N VAL A 366 -14.08 7.88 14.33
CA VAL A 366 -13.28 6.76 13.83
C VAL A 366 -11.98 6.67 14.61
N SER A 367 -11.65 5.48 15.10
CA SER A 367 -10.41 5.18 15.83
C SER A 367 -9.66 4.03 15.18
N GLU A 368 -8.33 4.01 15.32
CA GLU A 368 -7.45 2.99 14.73
C GLU A 368 -6.68 2.23 15.81
N LEU A 369 -6.52 0.94 15.58
CA LEU A 369 -5.62 0.04 16.29
C LEU A 369 -4.38 -0.33 15.44
N GLY A 370 -4.52 -0.32 14.12
CA GLY A 370 -3.44 -0.57 13.17
C GLY A 370 -3.92 -1.11 11.82
N GLY A 371 -3.07 -0.98 10.79
CA GLY A 371 -3.38 -1.48 9.44
C GLY A 371 -3.95 -0.44 8.48
N GLY A 372 -4.22 0.76 8.99
CA GLY A 372 -4.67 1.91 8.21
C GLY A 372 -5.93 2.55 8.80
N TRP A 373 -5.88 3.84 9.02
CA TRP A 373 -6.96 4.64 9.61
C TRP A 373 -7.82 5.27 8.52
N GLY A 374 -9.06 4.85 8.43
CA GLY A 374 -9.96 5.38 7.42
C GLY A 374 -11.31 4.70 7.36
N PHE A 375 -12.13 5.17 6.43
CA PHE A 375 -13.47 4.65 6.22
C PHE A 375 -13.95 4.84 4.79
N ILE A 376 -15.03 4.15 4.46
CA ILE A 376 -15.81 4.31 3.23
C ILE A 376 -17.31 4.33 3.59
N CYS A 377 -18.07 5.24 2.96
CA CYS A 377 -19.52 5.34 3.16
C CYS A 377 -20.26 5.42 1.83
N ARG A 378 -21.32 4.62 1.70
CA ARG A 378 -22.17 4.60 0.52
C ARG A 378 -23.62 4.65 0.94
N LEU A 379 -24.34 5.68 0.49
CA LEU A 379 -25.75 5.87 0.77
C LEU A 379 -26.58 5.20 -0.33
N ALA A 380 -27.41 4.22 0.02
CA ALA A 380 -28.29 3.58 -0.96
C ALA A 380 -29.26 4.61 -1.58
N GLU A 381 -29.66 4.38 -2.82
CA GLU A 381 -30.66 5.20 -3.52
C GLU A 381 -32.04 5.20 -2.84
#